data_e6a5fe5d069bd4803596e255201ef152
#
_entry.id   e6a5fe5d069bd4803596e255201ef152
#
_cell.length_a   1.000
_cell.length_b   1.000
_cell.length_c   1.000
_cell.angle_alpha   90.00
_cell.angle_beta   90.00
_cell.angle_gamma   90.00
#
_symmetry.space_group_name_H-M   'P 1'
#
loop_
_entity.id
_entity.type
_entity.pdbx_description
1 polymer ?
#
loop_
_entity_poly.entity_id
_entity_poly.type
_entity_poly.pdbx_seq_one_letter_code
_entity_poly.pdbx_strand_id
1 'polypeptide(L)'
;MSIQNPRTNFIEVFFRMIFGNMQILLLGCPVFKANGCSLPNNTERFFIMAEYFNPGESRSLFNFTTSLQNLLEKKNYHSRDIILVCIGSDRATGDCLGPIVGHKLARFCNTHKNSLHLFGTLEQPIHAKNLEATLQFIHSCYKNALIIAIDASLGVVEHVGYITLGEGSLCPGVGVDKNLPEVGDIFITGIVNLSGFGSQMLLQTTHLNLVMQLADFISLGLFRCLMHSQFRSSLKCAE
;
A
#
# COMPACT_ATOMS: atom_id res chain seq x y z
N MET A 1 5.33 31.20 -22.86
CA MET A 1 5.29 30.17 -23.90
C MET A 1 6.10 28.98 -23.37
N SER A 2 5.44 28.01 -22.74
CA SER A 2 6.09 26.80 -22.22
C SER A 2 5.98 25.69 -23.26
N ILE A 3 7.13 25.24 -23.74
CA ILE A 3 7.24 24.17 -24.74
C ILE A 3 6.91 22.85 -24.00
N GLN A 4 5.70 22.32 -24.24
CA GLN A 4 5.33 20.96 -23.86
C GLN A 4 6.14 19.98 -24.72
N ASN A 5 6.85 19.07 -24.07
CA ASN A 5 7.69 18.07 -24.72
C ASN A 5 6.78 16.94 -25.29
N PRO A 6 6.67 16.79 -26.62
CA PRO A 6 5.70 15.88 -27.24
C PRO A 6 6.01 14.37 -27.04
N ARG A 7 7.17 14.03 -26.46
CA ARG A 7 7.56 12.63 -26.25
C ARG A 7 6.91 11.97 -25.03
N THR A 8 6.47 12.74 -24.04
CA THR A 8 5.82 12.23 -22.82
C THR A 8 4.41 11.71 -23.12
N ASN A 9 3.66 12.40 -23.97
CA ASN A 9 2.28 12.02 -24.31
C ASN A 9 2.18 10.71 -25.13
N PHE A 10 3.20 10.37 -25.91
CA PHE A 10 3.15 9.18 -26.78
C PHE A 10 3.34 7.89 -25.98
N ILE A 11 4.18 7.92 -24.97
CA ILE A 11 4.42 6.74 -24.08
C ILE A 11 3.18 6.50 -23.20
N GLU A 12 2.57 7.54 -22.68
CA GLU A 12 1.36 7.44 -21.86
C GLU A 12 0.16 6.90 -22.65
N VAL A 13 -0.03 7.39 -23.88
CA VAL A 13 -1.12 6.91 -24.76
C VAL A 13 -0.90 5.47 -25.22
N PHE A 14 0.34 5.09 -25.53
CA PHE A 14 0.67 3.73 -25.97
C PHE A 14 0.45 2.69 -24.86
N PHE A 15 0.81 3.00 -23.61
CA PHE A 15 0.59 2.13 -22.47
C PHE A 15 -0.89 2.02 -22.07
N ARG A 16 -1.65 3.09 -22.18
CA ARG A 16 -3.09 3.07 -21.91
C ARG A 16 -3.87 2.19 -22.87
N MET A 17 -3.42 2.06 -24.12
CA MET A 17 -4.03 1.16 -25.13
C MET A 17 -3.73 -0.32 -24.87
N ILE A 18 -2.59 -0.66 -24.25
CA ILE A 18 -2.16 -2.07 -24.07
C ILE A 18 -2.60 -2.65 -22.71
N PHE A 19 -2.59 -1.84 -21.65
CA PHE A 19 -2.73 -2.33 -20.27
C PHE A 19 -3.92 -1.77 -19.49
N GLY A 20 -4.82 -1.03 -20.12
CA GLY A 20 -6.02 -0.50 -19.47
C GLY A 20 -5.71 0.49 -18.32
N ASN A 21 -6.17 0.22 -17.11
CA ASN A 21 -5.99 1.10 -15.95
C ASN A 21 -4.61 0.99 -15.27
N MET A 22 -3.64 0.30 -15.86
CA MET A 22 -2.32 0.10 -15.29
C MET A 22 -1.41 1.28 -15.61
N GLN A 23 -1.06 2.05 -14.62
CA GLN A 23 -0.08 3.14 -14.73
C GLN A 23 1.28 2.68 -14.19
N ILE A 24 2.33 2.96 -14.96
CA ILE A 24 3.71 2.69 -14.53
C ILE A 24 4.15 3.85 -13.65
N LEU A 25 4.38 3.58 -12.38
CA LEU A 25 5.07 4.51 -11.51
C LEU A 25 6.54 4.57 -11.94
N LEU A 26 6.91 5.60 -12.73
CA LEU A 26 8.30 5.85 -13.06
C LEU A 26 9.04 6.30 -11.79
N LEU A 27 9.83 5.41 -11.18
CA LEU A 27 10.86 5.76 -10.22
C LEU A 27 11.93 6.65 -10.91
N GLY A 28 11.53 7.81 -11.30
CA GLY A 28 12.35 8.79 -12.03
C GLY A 28 11.68 10.15 -12.04
N CYS A 29 10.48 10.23 -11.48
CA CYS A 29 9.87 11.51 -11.17
C CYS A 29 10.71 12.20 -10.09
N PRO A 30 11.07 13.48 -10.22
CA PRO A 30 11.92 14.18 -9.25
C PRO A 30 11.38 14.17 -7.81
N VAL A 31 10.12 13.82 -7.61
CA VAL A 31 9.48 13.64 -6.30
C VAL A 31 10.01 12.41 -5.53
N PHE A 32 10.42 11.34 -6.23
CA PHE A 32 11.02 10.16 -5.62
C PHE A 32 12.55 10.26 -5.43
N LYS A 33 13.19 11.24 -6.09
CA LYS A 33 14.65 11.44 -6.01
C LYS A 33 15.09 12.23 -4.77
N ALA A 34 14.15 12.73 -3.98
CA ALA A 34 14.45 13.69 -2.93
C ALA A 34 14.93 13.08 -1.61
N ASN A 35 14.83 11.79 -1.35
CA ASN A 35 15.23 11.27 -0.04
C ASN A 35 15.84 9.87 -0.09
N GLY A 36 17.14 9.82 -0.38
CA GLY A 36 18.08 8.93 0.30
C GLY A 36 17.94 7.40 0.13
N CYS A 37 17.03 6.86 -0.67
CA CYS A 37 17.13 5.48 -1.08
C CYS A 37 18.30 5.35 -2.04
N SER A 38 19.40 4.76 -1.58
CA SER A 38 20.56 4.40 -2.39
C SER A 38 20.11 3.40 -3.46
N LEU A 39 20.00 3.88 -4.70
CA LEU A 39 19.78 3.01 -5.85
C LEU A 39 20.95 2.00 -5.92
N PRO A 40 20.68 0.70 -6.03
CA PRO A 40 21.74 -0.25 -6.31
C PRO A 40 22.41 0.13 -7.63
N ASN A 41 23.76 0.04 -7.67
CA ASN A 41 24.63 0.45 -8.78
C ASN A 41 24.48 -0.38 -10.07
N ASN A 42 23.43 -1.15 -10.25
CA ASN A 42 23.11 -1.84 -11.48
C ASN A 42 21.88 -1.22 -12.14
N THR A 43 22.04 -0.82 -13.37
CA THR A 43 21.15 -0.07 -14.26
C THR A 43 19.83 -0.78 -14.63
N GLU A 44 19.32 -1.67 -13.85
CA GLU A 44 17.97 -2.19 -13.99
C GLU A 44 17.01 -1.30 -13.18
N ARG A 45 16.39 -0.35 -13.88
CA ARG A 45 15.27 0.43 -13.34
C ARG A 45 14.12 -0.55 -13.12
N PHE A 46 13.96 -1.05 -11.90
CA PHE A 46 12.74 -1.77 -11.51
C PHE A 46 11.57 -0.79 -11.58
N PHE A 47 10.74 -0.98 -12.59
CA PHE A 47 9.45 -0.30 -12.66
C PHE A 47 8.53 -0.96 -11.65
N ILE A 48 8.24 -0.30 -10.54
CA ILE A 48 7.17 -0.74 -9.65
C ILE A 48 5.87 -0.43 -10.38
N MET A 49 5.20 -1.47 -10.83
CA MET A 49 3.88 -1.36 -11.45
C MET A 49 2.85 -1.30 -10.34
N ALA A 50 2.18 -0.18 -10.21
CA ALA A 50 1.06 0.00 -9.29
C ALA A 50 -0.23 0.19 -10.08
N GLU A 51 -1.28 -0.50 -9.64
CA GLU A 51 -2.64 -0.28 -10.10
C GLU A 51 -3.32 0.78 -9.24
N TYR A 52 -4.14 1.63 -9.86
CA TYR A 52 -4.87 2.71 -9.20
C TYR A 52 -6.35 2.40 -9.15
N PHE A 53 -6.96 2.61 -7.99
CA PHE A 53 -8.38 2.33 -7.75
C PHE A 53 -9.06 3.58 -7.18
N ASN A 54 -10.14 4.02 -7.85
CA ASN A 54 -10.96 5.11 -7.37
C ASN A 54 -12.14 4.54 -6.55
N PRO A 55 -12.22 4.77 -5.24
CA PRO A 55 -13.33 4.28 -4.41
C PRO A 55 -14.71 4.74 -4.85
N GLY A 56 -14.81 5.86 -5.59
CA GLY A 56 -16.07 6.38 -6.14
C GLY A 56 -16.63 5.58 -7.32
N GLU A 57 -15.86 4.69 -7.93
CA GLU A 57 -16.29 3.90 -9.08
C GLU A 57 -16.98 2.59 -8.64
N SER A 58 -18.10 2.25 -9.25
CA SER A 58 -18.96 1.13 -8.85
C SER A 58 -18.29 -0.25 -8.87
N ARG A 59 -17.28 -0.46 -9.72
CA ARG A 59 -16.55 -1.74 -9.84
C ARG A 59 -15.16 -1.72 -9.17
N SER A 60 -14.76 -0.58 -8.62
CA SER A 60 -13.41 -0.40 -8.11
C SER A 60 -13.05 -1.41 -7.02
N LEU A 61 -13.94 -1.64 -6.07
CA LEU A 61 -13.72 -2.62 -5.00
C LEU A 61 -13.59 -4.06 -5.53
N PHE A 62 -14.37 -4.43 -6.54
CA PHE A 62 -14.26 -5.74 -7.19
C PHE A 62 -12.91 -5.88 -7.91
N ASN A 63 -12.51 -4.87 -8.67
CA ASN A 63 -11.24 -4.86 -9.37
C ASN A 63 -10.06 -4.93 -8.38
N PHE A 64 -10.09 -4.12 -7.31
CA PHE A 64 -9.08 -4.14 -6.25
C PHE A 64 -8.96 -5.53 -5.60
N THR A 65 -10.08 -6.16 -5.23
CA THR A 65 -10.05 -7.50 -4.62
C THR A 65 -9.53 -8.55 -5.58
N THR A 66 -9.86 -8.46 -6.86
CA THR A 66 -9.36 -9.38 -7.89
C THR A 66 -7.86 -9.22 -8.10
N SER A 67 -7.37 -7.98 -8.23
CA SER A 67 -5.93 -7.70 -8.38
C SER A 67 -5.15 -8.16 -7.16
N LEU A 68 -5.65 -7.89 -5.95
CA LEU A 68 -5.01 -8.34 -4.71
C LEU A 68 -4.96 -9.88 -4.63
N GLN A 69 -6.05 -10.55 -4.99
CA GLN A 69 -6.08 -12.01 -5.01
C GLN A 69 -5.06 -12.59 -5.99
N ASN A 70 -4.94 -12.01 -7.19
CA ASN A 70 -3.96 -12.43 -8.20
C ASN A 70 -2.52 -12.26 -7.67
N LEU A 71 -2.22 -11.16 -6.96
CA LEU A 71 -0.91 -10.95 -6.35
C LEU A 71 -0.63 -11.97 -5.24
N LEU A 72 -1.62 -12.28 -4.39
CA LEU A 72 -1.48 -13.29 -3.35
C LEU A 72 -1.22 -14.68 -3.94
N GLU A 73 -1.97 -15.08 -4.97
CA GLU A 73 -1.76 -16.37 -5.66
C GLU A 73 -0.37 -16.45 -6.29
N LYS A 74 0.07 -15.36 -6.96
CA LYS A 74 1.44 -15.27 -7.52
C LYS A 74 2.52 -15.47 -6.45
N LYS A 75 2.26 -15.04 -5.21
CA LYS A 75 3.18 -15.16 -4.07
C LYS A 75 3.03 -16.47 -3.29
N ASN A 76 2.21 -17.43 -3.76
CA ASN A 76 1.97 -18.71 -3.09
C ASN A 76 1.54 -18.55 -1.63
N TYR A 77 0.62 -17.64 -1.36
CA TYR A 77 0.24 -17.26 0.01
C TYR A 77 -0.33 -18.39 0.85
N HIS A 78 -0.89 -19.45 0.25
CA HIS A 78 -1.53 -20.58 0.96
C HIS A 78 -0.59 -21.33 1.92
N SER A 79 0.72 -21.27 1.69
CA SER A 79 1.75 -21.93 2.50
C SER A 79 2.53 -20.94 3.38
N ARG A 80 2.06 -19.70 3.54
CA ARG A 80 2.76 -18.62 4.22
C ARG A 80 1.86 -17.97 5.25
N ASP A 81 2.47 -17.49 6.34
CA ASP A 81 1.79 -16.55 7.23
C ASP A 81 1.60 -15.22 6.50
N ILE A 82 0.39 -14.67 6.54
CA ILE A 82 0.10 -13.34 6.00
C ILE A 82 0.24 -12.33 7.15
N ILE A 83 1.05 -11.34 6.93
CA ILE A 83 1.27 -10.27 7.92
C ILE A 83 0.84 -8.94 7.32
N LEU A 84 -0.14 -8.30 7.95
CA LEU A 84 -0.55 -6.95 7.63
C LEU A 84 0.27 -5.98 8.49
N VAL A 85 1.03 -5.10 7.85
CA VAL A 85 1.80 -4.04 8.51
C VAL A 85 1.18 -2.71 8.14
N CYS A 86 0.36 -2.17 9.04
CA CYS A 86 -0.34 -0.90 8.89
C CYS A 86 0.52 0.22 9.47
N ILE A 87 1.10 1.04 8.59
CA ILE A 87 2.09 2.05 8.96
C ILE A 87 1.41 3.42 9.09
N GLY A 88 1.87 4.20 10.04
CA GLY A 88 1.39 5.57 10.27
C GLY A 88 1.21 5.89 11.75
N SER A 89 0.65 7.07 12.03
CA SER A 89 0.40 7.53 13.39
C SER A 89 -0.86 8.41 13.47
N ASP A 90 -1.48 8.45 14.64
CA ASP A 90 -2.66 9.28 14.94
C ASP A 90 -2.34 10.78 15.14
N ARG A 91 -1.07 11.18 15.02
CA ARG A 91 -0.60 12.54 15.25
C ARG A 91 -0.86 13.50 14.08
N ALA A 92 -1.10 12.94 12.90
CA ALA A 92 -1.46 13.69 11.70
C ALA A 92 -2.59 12.95 10.98
N THR A 93 -3.65 13.65 10.61
CA THR A 93 -4.87 13.04 10.06
C THR A 93 -4.59 12.17 8.84
N GLY A 94 -3.75 12.64 7.90
CA GLY A 94 -3.40 11.87 6.72
C GLY A 94 -2.63 10.59 7.06
N ASP A 95 -1.75 10.66 8.06
CA ASP A 95 -0.91 9.54 8.51
C ASP A 95 -1.71 8.47 9.30
N CYS A 96 -2.96 8.77 9.69
CA CYS A 96 -3.83 7.81 10.38
C CYS A 96 -4.34 6.68 9.50
N LEU A 97 -4.16 6.70 8.19
CA LEU A 97 -4.76 5.73 7.27
C LEU A 97 -4.44 4.29 7.67
N GLY A 98 -3.15 3.96 7.78
CA GLY A 98 -2.70 2.62 8.19
C GLY A 98 -3.28 2.19 9.54
N PRO A 99 -3.09 2.95 10.62
CA PRO A 99 -3.66 2.66 11.93
C PRO A 99 -5.20 2.48 11.94
N ILE A 100 -5.95 3.24 11.14
CA ILE A 100 -7.41 3.08 11.02
C ILE A 100 -7.76 1.77 10.32
N VAL A 101 -7.06 1.43 9.22
CA VAL A 101 -7.23 0.12 8.55
C VAL A 101 -6.94 -1.01 9.52
N GLY A 102 -5.83 -0.94 10.26
CA GLY A 102 -5.48 -1.92 11.26
C GLY A 102 -6.54 -2.04 12.36
N HIS A 103 -7.04 -0.93 12.87
CA HIS A 103 -8.12 -0.94 13.88
C HIS A 103 -9.40 -1.61 13.36
N LYS A 104 -9.80 -1.34 12.10
CA LYS A 104 -10.96 -1.97 11.47
C LYS A 104 -10.79 -3.48 11.29
N LEU A 105 -9.58 -3.94 10.96
CA LEU A 105 -9.26 -5.35 10.73
C LEU A 105 -8.98 -6.14 12.02
N ALA A 106 -8.64 -5.49 13.12
CA ALA A 106 -8.25 -6.16 14.38
C ALA A 106 -9.28 -7.16 14.87
N ARG A 107 -10.57 -6.86 14.74
CA ARG A 107 -11.65 -7.76 15.15
C ARG A 107 -11.68 -9.07 14.34
N PHE A 108 -11.28 -9.00 13.06
CA PHE A 108 -11.26 -10.16 12.17
C PHE A 108 -9.99 -10.99 12.36
N CYS A 109 -8.85 -10.37 12.54
CA CYS A 109 -7.58 -11.06 12.76
C CYS A 109 -7.59 -11.85 14.09
N ASN A 110 -8.23 -11.35 15.13
CA ASN A 110 -8.32 -12.00 16.43
C ASN A 110 -9.19 -13.28 16.44
N THR A 111 -10.12 -13.41 15.50
CA THR A 111 -11.00 -14.59 15.37
C THR A 111 -10.40 -15.72 14.54
N HIS A 112 -9.38 -15.42 13.73
CA HIS A 112 -8.78 -16.34 12.76
C HIS A 112 -7.37 -16.73 13.21
N LYS A 113 -7.26 -17.75 14.03
CA LYS A 113 -6.06 -18.15 14.79
C LYS A 113 -4.83 -18.62 13.98
N ASN A 114 -4.88 -18.82 12.67
CA ASN A 114 -3.91 -19.75 12.09
C ASN A 114 -2.94 -19.27 11.02
N SER A 115 -3.02 -18.04 10.50
CA SER A 115 -2.00 -17.56 9.55
C SER A 115 -2.14 -16.08 9.17
N LEU A 116 -2.99 -15.32 9.85
CA LEU A 116 -3.16 -13.90 9.60
C LEU A 116 -2.77 -13.09 10.83
N HIS A 117 -1.74 -12.28 10.70
CA HIS A 117 -1.22 -11.44 11.77
C HIS A 117 -1.34 -9.97 11.40
N LEU A 118 -1.65 -9.14 12.37
CA LEU A 118 -1.86 -7.72 12.19
C LEU A 118 -0.95 -6.93 13.11
N PHE A 119 -0.22 -5.99 12.52
CA PHE A 119 0.63 -5.03 13.21
C PHE A 119 0.26 -3.61 12.77
N GLY A 120 0.16 -2.69 13.72
CA GLY A 120 -0.22 -1.30 13.48
C GLY A 120 -1.73 -1.08 13.58
N THR A 121 -2.18 -0.72 14.76
CA THR A 121 -3.56 -0.29 15.04
C THR A 121 -3.54 1.12 15.63
N LEU A 122 -4.71 1.71 15.88
CA LEU A 122 -4.79 2.99 16.60
C LEU A 122 -4.26 2.89 18.04
N GLU A 123 -4.36 1.72 18.68
CA GLU A 123 -3.84 1.50 20.03
C GLU A 123 -2.32 1.26 20.04
N GLN A 124 -1.81 0.60 19.01
CA GLN A 124 -0.40 0.26 18.87
C GLN A 124 0.09 0.61 17.45
N PRO A 125 0.26 1.90 17.14
CA PRO A 125 0.64 2.33 15.82
C PRO A 125 2.09 1.98 15.48
N ILE A 126 2.34 1.64 14.22
CA ILE A 126 3.68 1.46 13.68
C ILE A 126 4.07 2.70 12.90
N HIS A 127 5.11 3.35 13.33
CA HIS A 127 5.60 4.60 12.78
C HIS A 127 7.14 4.59 12.68
N ALA A 128 7.72 5.63 12.15
CA ALA A 128 9.16 5.74 11.90
C ALA A 128 10.08 5.37 13.07
N LYS A 129 9.62 5.49 14.34
CA LYS A 129 10.46 5.22 15.52
C LYS A 129 10.53 3.75 15.91
N ASN A 130 9.50 2.96 15.58
CA ASN A 130 9.40 1.54 15.99
C ASN A 130 9.31 0.57 14.80
N LEU A 131 9.24 1.07 13.58
CA LEU A 131 9.10 0.27 12.36
C LEU A 131 10.24 -0.77 12.25
N GLU A 132 11.48 -0.34 12.38
CA GLU A 132 12.64 -1.24 12.25
C GLU A 132 12.61 -2.37 13.27
N ALA A 133 12.36 -2.04 14.55
CA ALA A 133 12.26 -3.05 15.61
C ALA A 133 11.07 -4.01 15.36
N THR A 134 9.95 -3.50 14.84
CA THR A 134 8.79 -4.32 14.49
C THR A 134 9.12 -5.28 13.35
N LEU A 135 9.80 -4.82 12.31
CA LEU A 135 10.22 -5.68 11.20
C LEU A 135 11.21 -6.75 11.64
N GLN A 136 12.18 -6.41 12.48
CA GLN A 136 13.11 -7.38 13.07
C GLN A 136 12.36 -8.45 13.87
N PHE A 137 11.38 -8.06 14.68
CA PHE A 137 10.50 -8.99 15.38
C PHE A 137 9.72 -9.90 14.42
N ILE A 138 9.07 -9.33 13.40
CA ILE A 138 8.32 -10.08 12.39
C ILE A 138 9.24 -11.12 11.71
N HIS A 139 10.40 -10.73 11.21
CA HIS A 139 11.33 -11.63 10.54
C HIS A 139 11.90 -12.72 11.47
N SER A 140 12.01 -12.45 12.77
CA SER A 140 12.46 -13.46 13.73
C SER A 140 11.39 -14.51 14.03
N CYS A 141 10.12 -14.10 14.12
CA CYS A 141 9.01 -14.98 14.49
C CYS A 141 8.40 -15.70 13.29
N TYR A 142 8.39 -15.06 12.10
CA TYR A 142 7.69 -15.54 10.91
C TYR A 142 8.63 -15.65 9.72
N LYS A 143 9.39 -16.73 9.63
CA LYS A 143 10.48 -16.90 8.64
C LYS A 143 10.01 -16.95 7.18
N ASN A 144 8.77 -17.36 6.93
CA ASN A 144 8.19 -17.46 5.58
C ASN A 144 6.91 -16.61 5.45
N ALA A 145 6.89 -15.45 6.09
CA ALA A 145 5.75 -14.57 6.03
C ALA A 145 5.62 -13.87 4.66
N LEU A 146 4.38 -13.64 4.24
CA LEU A 146 4.02 -12.71 3.18
C LEU A 146 3.57 -11.40 3.83
N ILE A 147 4.31 -10.35 3.62
CA ILE A 147 4.05 -9.05 4.26
C ILE A 147 3.29 -8.15 3.29
N ILE A 148 2.11 -7.69 3.71
CA ILE A 148 1.33 -6.66 3.03
C ILE A 148 1.48 -5.37 3.81
N ALA A 149 2.15 -4.39 3.22
CA ALA A 149 2.35 -3.08 3.83
C ALA A 149 1.22 -2.12 3.45
N ILE A 150 0.65 -1.43 4.43
CA ILE A 150 -0.42 -0.44 4.23
C ILE A 150 0.05 0.90 4.80
N ASP A 151 0.02 1.96 3.98
CA ASP A 151 0.48 3.29 4.38
C ASP A 151 -0.33 4.40 3.69
N ALA A 152 -0.20 5.61 4.19
CA ALA A 152 -0.67 6.82 3.52
C ALA A 152 0.39 7.32 2.53
N SER A 153 -0.05 7.85 1.40
CA SER A 153 0.84 8.47 0.43
C SER A 153 0.35 9.86 0.02
N LEU A 154 1.27 10.63 -0.51
CA LEU A 154 1.01 11.90 -1.17
C LEU A 154 1.17 11.71 -2.68
N GLY A 155 0.36 12.38 -3.48
CA GLY A 155 0.38 12.20 -4.93
C GLY A 155 0.06 13.46 -5.72
N VAL A 156 -0.20 13.30 -7.00
CA VAL A 156 -0.68 14.39 -7.86
C VAL A 156 -2.15 14.67 -7.56
N VAL A 157 -2.63 15.88 -7.89
CA VAL A 157 -3.98 16.35 -7.55
C VAL A 157 -5.07 15.42 -8.09
N GLU A 158 -4.88 14.89 -9.26
CA GLU A 158 -5.82 14.02 -9.97
C GLU A 158 -6.01 12.67 -9.28
N HIS A 159 -5.05 12.26 -8.46
CA HIS A 159 -5.06 10.97 -7.77
C HIS A 159 -5.33 11.08 -6.27
N VAL A 160 -5.58 12.28 -5.74
CA VAL A 160 -5.99 12.41 -4.33
C VAL A 160 -7.33 11.69 -4.14
N GLY A 161 -7.40 10.80 -3.16
CA GLY A 161 -8.56 9.93 -2.94
C GLY A 161 -8.49 8.57 -3.64
N TYR A 162 -7.43 8.29 -4.39
CA TYR A 162 -7.21 6.97 -4.98
C TYR A 162 -6.43 6.05 -4.03
N ILE A 163 -6.56 4.76 -4.28
CA ILE A 163 -5.78 3.71 -3.64
C ILE A 163 -4.82 3.13 -4.67
N THR A 164 -3.60 2.82 -4.26
CA THR A 164 -2.66 2.07 -5.10
C THR A 164 -2.42 0.69 -4.52
N LEU A 165 -2.25 -0.29 -5.39
CA LEU A 165 -1.88 -1.65 -5.07
C LEU A 165 -0.73 -2.06 -5.98
N GLY A 166 0.32 -2.62 -5.42
CA GLY A 166 1.45 -3.09 -6.23
C GLY A 166 2.24 -4.21 -5.58
N GLU A 167 3.05 -4.87 -6.40
CA GLU A 167 4.00 -5.89 -5.98
C GLU A 167 5.33 -5.24 -5.61
N GLY A 168 5.92 -5.66 -4.50
CA GLY A 168 7.19 -5.17 -4.00
C GLY A 168 7.06 -4.46 -2.66
N SER A 169 8.16 -3.85 -2.23
CA SER A 169 8.24 -3.10 -0.99
C SER A 169 7.87 -1.63 -1.20
N LEU A 170 7.36 -1.01 -0.16
CA LEU A 170 7.22 0.44 -0.09
C LEU A 170 8.29 1.03 0.82
N CYS A 171 8.69 2.29 0.56
CA CYS A 171 9.56 3.08 1.42
C CYS A 171 8.67 4.04 2.25
N PRO A 172 8.36 3.74 3.52
CA PRO A 172 7.53 4.60 4.34
C PRO A 172 8.22 5.93 4.65
N GLY A 173 7.44 6.96 4.96
CA GLY A 173 7.97 8.20 5.52
C GLY A 173 8.60 9.17 4.54
N VAL A 174 8.17 9.18 3.28
CA VAL A 174 8.56 10.20 2.28
C VAL A 174 8.30 11.64 2.75
N GLY A 175 7.47 11.82 3.78
CA GLY A 175 7.24 13.11 4.45
C GLY A 175 8.15 13.43 5.64
N VAL A 176 9.03 12.52 6.03
CA VAL A 176 10.00 12.70 7.12
C VAL A 176 11.37 12.32 6.59
N ASP A 177 12.33 13.24 6.61
CA ASP A 177 13.73 13.05 6.19
C ASP A 177 14.46 11.89 6.93
N LYS A 178 13.95 10.67 6.85
CA LYS A 178 14.50 9.47 7.49
C LYS A 178 14.60 8.34 6.49
N ASN A 179 15.80 7.74 6.42
CA ASN A 179 16.01 6.46 5.77
C ASN A 179 15.30 5.38 6.60
N LEU A 180 14.05 5.08 6.28
CA LEU A 180 13.30 3.99 6.87
C LEU A 180 13.49 2.72 6.02
N PRO A 181 13.46 1.53 6.65
CA PRO A 181 13.56 0.29 5.92
C PRO A 181 12.38 0.10 4.97
N GLU A 182 12.62 -0.54 3.85
CA GLU A 182 11.59 -0.97 2.93
C GLU A 182 10.70 -2.05 3.56
N VAL A 183 9.39 -2.01 3.27
CA VAL A 183 8.40 -2.88 3.89
C VAL A 183 7.51 -3.53 2.85
N GLY A 184 7.33 -4.83 2.95
CA GLY A 184 6.32 -5.59 2.24
C GLY A 184 6.81 -6.35 1.02
N ASP A 185 6.05 -7.38 0.67
CA ASP A 185 6.08 -8.11 -0.60
C ASP A 185 4.99 -7.58 -1.55
N ILE A 186 3.94 -6.99 -0.95
CA ILE A 186 2.82 -6.31 -1.59
C ILE A 186 2.60 -5.02 -0.80
N PHE A 187 2.29 -3.95 -1.50
CA PHE A 187 1.94 -2.70 -0.85
C PHE A 187 0.57 -2.19 -1.28
N ILE A 188 -0.09 -1.53 -0.35
CA ILE A 188 -1.35 -0.81 -0.56
C ILE A 188 -1.15 0.59 0.01
N THR A 189 -1.36 1.63 -0.79
CA THR A 189 -1.34 2.99 -0.27
C THR A 189 -2.62 3.74 -0.58
N GLY A 190 -2.99 4.68 0.28
CA GLY A 190 -4.05 5.63 -0.01
C GLY A 190 -3.47 7.02 -0.21
N ILE A 191 -3.80 7.65 -1.33
CA ILE A 191 -3.34 9.00 -1.66
C ILE A 191 -4.22 10.01 -0.93
N VAL A 192 -3.72 10.51 0.20
CA VAL A 192 -4.49 11.30 1.15
C VAL A 192 -4.41 12.81 0.90
N ASN A 193 -3.35 13.28 0.23
CA ASN A 193 -3.14 14.69 -0.10
C ASN A 193 -2.12 14.84 -1.23
N LEU A 194 -1.88 16.09 -1.64
CA LEU A 194 -0.90 16.45 -2.67
C LEU A 194 0.54 16.16 -2.21
N SER A 195 1.39 15.80 -3.16
CA SER A 195 2.83 15.79 -2.95
C SER A 195 3.41 17.18 -3.19
N GLY A 196 4.32 17.65 -2.33
CA GLY A 196 4.93 18.97 -2.47
C GLY A 196 5.77 19.38 -1.28
N PHE A 197 6.19 20.63 -1.25
CA PHE A 197 6.90 21.20 -0.11
C PHE A 197 6.01 21.19 1.15
N GLY A 198 6.57 20.76 2.28
CA GLY A 198 5.82 20.73 3.53
C GLY A 198 4.91 19.50 3.69
N SER A 199 5.33 18.34 3.19
CA SER A 199 4.57 17.07 3.25
C SER A 199 3.99 16.76 4.63
N GLN A 200 4.71 17.10 5.71
CA GLN A 200 4.21 16.91 7.07
C GLN A 200 2.98 17.80 7.38
N MET A 201 2.98 19.04 6.91
CA MET A 201 1.85 19.95 7.06
C MET A 201 0.65 19.47 6.22
N LEU A 202 0.90 18.95 5.03
CA LEU A 202 -0.13 18.39 4.16
C LEU A 202 -0.82 17.19 4.80
N LEU A 203 -0.07 16.31 5.45
CA LEU A 203 -0.64 15.19 6.23
C LEU A 203 -1.50 15.69 7.40
N GLN A 204 -1.09 16.76 8.09
CA GLN A 204 -1.88 17.33 9.19
C GLN A 204 -3.18 18.00 8.73
N THR A 205 -3.17 18.62 7.54
CA THR A 205 -4.33 19.34 6.98
C THR A 205 -5.25 18.46 6.13
N THR A 206 -4.98 17.18 6.05
CA THR A 206 -5.81 16.21 5.32
C THR A 206 -7.20 16.08 5.95
N HIS A 207 -8.24 15.97 5.13
CA HIS A 207 -9.60 15.78 5.59
C HIS A 207 -9.80 14.36 6.15
N LEU A 208 -10.23 14.25 7.40
CA LEU A 208 -10.50 12.96 8.06
C LEU A 208 -11.51 12.11 7.29
N ASN A 209 -12.55 12.71 6.71
CA ASN A 209 -13.54 11.98 5.93
C ASN A 209 -12.91 11.22 4.75
N LEU A 210 -11.94 11.84 4.07
CA LEU A 210 -11.21 11.19 2.98
C LEU A 210 -10.42 9.97 3.50
N VAL A 211 -9.69 10.14 4.60
CA VAL A 211 -8.91 9.05 5.21
C VAL A 211 -9.83 7.90 5.63
N MET A 212 -11.00 8.22 6.20
CA MET A 212 -11.99 7.20 6.58
C MET A 212 -12.55 6.44 5.37
N GLN A 213 -12.88 7.12 4.27
CA GLN A 213 -13.35 6.49 3.03
C GLN A 213 -12.30 5.55 2.44
N LEU A 214 -11.02 5.99 2.39
CA LEU A 214 -9.92 5.15 1.92
C LEU A 214 -9.71 3.93 2.85
N ALA A 215 -9.76 4.14 4.16
CA ALA A 215 -9.63 3.07 5.14
C ALA A 215 -10.78 2.06 5.06
N ASP A 216 -12.02 2.52 4.83
CA ASP A 216 -13.18 1.64 4.63
C ASP A 216 -13.00 0.78 3.39
N PHE A 217 -12.58 1.36 2.29
CA PHE A 217 -12.36 0.63 1.04
C PHE A 217 -11.24 -0.40 1.18
N ILE A 218 -10.08 -0.02 1.72
CA ILE A 218 -8.93 -0.91 1.90
C ILE A 218 -9.29 -2.06 2.84
N SER A 219 -9.89 -1.76 4.00
CA SER A 219 -10.24 -2.79 4.98
C SER A 219 -11.31 -3.76 4.46
N LEU A 220 -12.32 -3.27 3.73
CA LEU A 220 -13.34 -4.12 3.11
C LEU A 220 -12.74 -5.00 2.00
N GLY A 221 -11.86 -4.45 1.19
CA GLY A 221 -11.16 -5.20 0.13
C GLY A 221 -10.27 -6.31 0.68
N LEU A 222 -9.45 -5.99 1.69
CA LEU A 222 -8.61 -6.96 2.40
C LEU A 222 -9.47 -8.05 3.07
N PHE A 223 -10.52 -7.64 3.78
CA PHE A 223 -11.44 -8.58 4.42
C PHE A 223 -12.05 -9.56 3.42
N ARG A 224 -12.60 -9.06 2.30
CA ARG A 224 -13.19 -9.92 1.26
C ARG A 224 -12.17 -10.88 0.66
N CYS A 225 -10.97 -10.40 0.35
CA CYS A 225 -9.93 -11.21 -0.26
C CYS A 225 -9.45 -12.31 0.70
N LEU A 226 -9.16 -11.96 1.95
CA LEU A 226 -8.61 -12.89 2.94
C LEU A 226 -9.66 -13.89 3.46
N MET A 227 -10.92 -13.50 3.60
CA MET A 227 -12.00 -14.40 3.99
C MET A 227 -12.34 -15.41 2.89
N HIS A 228 -12.38 -14.98 1.62
CA HIS A 228 -12.70 -15.89 0.51
C HIS A 228 -11.64 -16.99 0.34
N SER A 229 -10.40 -16.68 0.68
CA SER A 229 -9.29 -17.64 0.60
C SER A 229 -9.39 -18.77 1.63
N GLN A 230 -9.87 -18.46 2.83
CA GLN A 230 -10.02 -19.44 3.91
C GLN A 230 -11.17 -20.42 3.66
N PHE A 231 -12.27 -19.98 3.07
CA PHE A 231 -13.37 -20.86 2.66
C PHE A 231 -12.93 -21.91 1.63
N ARG A 232 -12.04 -21.54 0.70
CA ARG A 232 -11.50 -22.50 -0.27
C ARG A 232 -10.55 -23.53 0.32
N SER A 233 -9.75 -23.18 1.31
CA SER A 233 -8.86 -24.13 1.99
C SER A 233 -9.63 -25.15 2.85
N SER A 234 -10.71 -24.71 3.50
CA SER A 234 -11.57 -25.60 4.31
C SER A 234 -12.32 -26.63 3.46
N LEU A 235 -12.67 -26.31 2.22
CA LEU A 235 -13.33 -27.25 1.30
C LEU A 235 -12.35 -28.30 0.70
N LYS A 236 -11.07 -27.95 0.56
CA LYS A 236 -10.03 -28.90 0.06
C LYS A 236 -9.53 -29.88 1.12
N CYS A 237 -9.75 -29.62 2.40
CA CYS A 237 -9.43 -30.56 3.48
C CYS A 237 -10.57 -31.54 3.81
N ALA A 238 -11.72 -31.43 3.10
CA ALA A 238 -12.89 -32.29 3.29
C ALA A 238 -13.09 -33.34 2.16
N GLU A 239 -12.16 -33.39 1.19
CA GLU A 239 -12.00 -34.44 0.19
C GLU A 239 -10.79 -35.35 0.55
#